data_3aa938789f680b5b69ae01d4e571b363
#
_entry.id   3aa938789f680b5b69ae01d4e571b363
#
_cell.length_a   1.000
_cell.length_b   1.000
_cell.length_c   1.000
_cell.angle_alpha   90.00
_cell.angle_beta   90.00
_cell.angle_gamma   90.00
#
_symmetry.space_group_name_H-M   'P 1'
#
loop_
_entity.id
_entity.type
_entity.pdbx_description
1 polymer ?
#
loop_
_entity_poly.entity_id
_entity_poly.type
_entity_poly.pdbx_seq_one_letter_code
_entity_poly.pdbx_strand_id
1 'polypeptide(L)'
;MSSTKSKAVEAATTTIEQTTEATTKGFDKTLAAVKEGIEKATKGLESSQAKMKETMEKAVKQSEEMMSFTQGNMEALMKASQIYAAGFQDISKHLAASSKATMEDTMAFTKSLMGVKSVKEALELQTGFAKTSIEKVVTEGNKLTDATVKLAEQAIAPLTARVSLAVETFGKTH
;
A
#
# COMPACT_ATOMS: atom_id res chain seq x y z
N MET A 1 40.08 95.96 -3.97
CA MET A 1 38.79 95.31 -3.67
C MET A 1 38.44 94.14 -4.60
N SER A 2 39.31 93.81 -5.57
CA SER A 2 39.03 92.70 -6.54
C SER A 2 39.45 91.29 -6.07
N SER A 3 40.47 91.16 -5.17
CA SER A 3 41.05 89.87 -4.76
C SER A 3 40.18 89.08 -3.78
N THR A 4 39.34 89.75 -2.99
CA THR A 4 38.48 89.11 -2.01
C THR A 4 37.24 88.44 -2.62
N LYS A 5 36.71 88.96 -3.72
CA LYS A 5 35.59 88.43 -4.46
C LYS A 5 35.96 87.15 -5.24
N SER A 6 37.18 87.06 -5.76
CA SER A 6 37.68 85.90 -6.49
C SER A 6 37.82 84.71 -5.58
N LYS A 7 38.38 84.89 -4.33
CA LYS A 7 38.56 83.83 -3.33
C LYS A 7 37.23 83.26 -2.79
N ALA A 8 36.23 84.14 -2.68
CA ALA A 8 34.90 83.69 -2.18
C ALA A 8 34.13 82.88 -3.24
N VAL A 9 34.28 83.21 -4.53
CA VAL A 9 33.68 82.45 -5.64
C VAL A 9 34.37 81.09 -5.78
N GLU A 10 35.71 81.06 -5.65
CA GLU A 10 36.47 79.81 -5.74
C GLU A 10 36.17 78.86 -4.57
N ALA A 11 36.03 79.36 -3.36
CA ALA A 11 35.61 78.57 -2.19
C ALA A 11 34.15 78.06 -2.33
N ALA A 12 33.24 78.86 -2.90
CA ALA A 12 31.85 78.44 -3.14
C ALA A 12 31.77 77.40 -4.22
N THR A 13 32.55 77.51 -5.31
CA THR A 13 32.61 76.49 -6.37
C THR A 13 33.17 75.18 -5.88
N THR A 14 34.24 75.21 -5.10
CA THR A 14 34.83 73.96 -4.50
C THR A 14 33.85 73.28 -3.53
N THR A 15 33.10 74.09 -2.76
CA THR A 15 32.08 73.51 -1.84
C THR A 15 30.90 72.90 -2.59
N ILE A 16 30.46 73.51 -3.68
CA ILE A 16 29.40 72.97 -4.54
C ILE A 16 29.86 71.67 -5.22
N GLU A 17 31.09 71.67 -5.76
CA GLU A 17 31.65 70.44 -6.36
C GLU A 17 31.78 69.31 -5.35
N GLN A 18 32.31 69.57 -4.15
CA GLN A 18 32.41 68.55 -3.09
C GLN A 18 31.04 68.06 -2.62
N THR A 19 30.05 68.96 -2.53
CA THR A 19 28.69 68.57 -2.09
C THR A 19 27.99 67.73 -3.20
N THR A 20 28.19 68.12 -4.48
CA THR A 20 27.64 67.37 -5.62
C THR A 20 28.28 65.99 -5.73
N GLU A 21 29.61 65.91 -5.56
CA GLU A 21 30.32 64.62 -5.60
C GLU A 21 29.92 63.67 -4.41
N ALA A 22 29.76 64.22 -3.21
CA ALA A 22 29.29 63.49 -2.05
C ALA A 22 27.85 62.97 -2.25
N THR A 23 26.98 63.84 -2.84
CA THR A 23 25.58 63.45 -3.14
C THR A 23 25.49 62.39 -4.21
N THR A 24 26.30 62.54 -5.30
CA THR A 24 26.37 61.55 -6.38
C THR A 24 26.89 60.19 -5.88
N LYS A 25 27.99 60.20 -5.09
CA LYS A 25 28.52 58.96 -4.47
C LYS A 25 27.53 58.33 -3.48
N GLY A 26 26.77 59.14 -2.76
CA GLY A 26 25.70 58.62 -1.86
C GLY A 26 24.54 57.97 -2.67
N PHE A 27 24.14 58.62 -3.76
CA PHE A 27 23.10 58.08 -4.64
C PHE A 27 23.52 56.76 -5.32
N ASP A 28 24.76 56.70 -5.84
CA ASP A 28 25.30 55.49 -6.47
C ASP A 28 25.37 54.31 -5.48
N LYS A 29 25.79 54.56 -4.24
CA LYS A 29 25.80 53.54 -3.17
C LYS A 29 24.38 53.05 -2.85
N THR A 30 23.42 53.98 -2.79
CA THR A 30 22.03 53.60 -2.51
C THR A 30 21.44 52.82 -3.70
N LEU A 31 21.73 53.20 -4.93
CA LEU A 31 21.28 52.52 -6.14
C LEU A 31 21.88 51.10 -6.20
N ALA A 32 23.18 50.97 -5.88
CA ALA A 32 23.84 49.63 -5.81
C ALA A 32 23.22 48.75 -4.76
N ALA A 33 22.94 49.28 -3.57
CA ALA A 33 22.29 48.53 -2.50
C ALA A 33 20.86 48.07 -2.83
N VAL A 34 20.10 48.94 -3.52
CA VAL A 34 18.76 48.62 -4.02
C VAL A 34 18.82 47.53 -5.11
N LYS A 35 19.75 47.61 -6.04
CA LYS A 35 19.96 46.58 -7.08
C LYS A 35 20.31 45.24 -6.44
N GLU A 36 21.25 45.21 -5.50
CA GLU A 36 21.62 43.98 -4.78
C GLU A 36 20.45 43.43 -3.99
N GLY A 37 19.67 44.28 -3.33
CA GLY A 37 18.46 43.86 -2.61
C GLY A 37 17.41 43.23 -3.51
N ILE A 38 17.15 43.82 -4.68
CA ILE A 38 16.22 43.31 -5.69
C ILE A 38 16.74 41.97 -6.24
N GLU A 39 18.02 41.85 -6.53
CA GLU A 39 18.61 40.60 -7.05
C GLU A 39 18.52 39.47 -6.03
N LYS A 40 18.82 39.74 -4.76
CA LYS A 40 18.65 38.78 -3.65
C LYS A 40 17.20 38.35 -3.46
N ALA A 41 16.27 39.34 -3.53
CA ALA A 41 14.83 39.07 -3.43
C ALA A 41 14.33 38.19 -4.60
N THR A 42 14.78 38.50 -5.83
CA THR A 42 14.41 37.72 -7.02
C THR A 42 14.94 36.28 -6.95
N LYS A 43 16.22 36.10 -6.59
CA LYS A 43 16.81 34.77 -6.39
C LYS A 43 16.11 34.00 -5.26
N GLY A 44 15.74 34.67 -4.17
CA GLY A 44 14.98 34.08 -3.08
C GLY A 44 13.59 33.61 -3.52
N LEU A 45 12.91 34.40 -4.35
CA LEU A 45 11.60 34.07 -4.91
C LEU A 45 11.65 32.87 -5.87
N GLU A 46 12.63 32.85 -6.79
CA GLU A 46 12.88 31.74 -7.70
C GLU A 46 13.21 30.45 -6.96
N SER A 47 14.07 30.51 -5.95
CA SER A 47 14.40 29.36 -5.09
C SER A 47 13.18 28.86 -4.33
N SER A 48 12.34 29.76 -3.82
CA SER A 48 11.10 29.42 -3.13
C SER A 48 10.08 28.76 -4.07
N GLN A 49 9.93 29.27 -5.28
CA GLN A 49 9.06 28.69 -6.31
C GLN A 49 9.54 27.30 -6.74
N ALA A 50 10.84 27.11 -6.93
CA ALA A 50 11.43 25.82 -7.27
C ALA A 50 11.20 24.76 -6.17
N LYS A 51 11.40 25.14 -4.90
CA LYS A 51 11.12 24.27 -3.75
C LYS A 51 9.63 23.94 -3.63
N MET A 52 8.77 24.91 -3.86
CA MET A 52 7.33 24.70 -3.82
C MET A 52 6.86 23.74 -4.92
N LYS A 53 7.40 23.87 -6.13
CA LYS A 53 7.13 22.96 -7.24
C LYS A 53 7.61 21.53 -6.93
N GLU A 54 8.84 21.37 -6.42
CA GLU A 54 9.39 20.08 -6.01
C GLU A 54 8.55 19.43 -4.90
N THR A 55 8.13 20.20 -3.90
CA THR A 55 7.28 19.71 -2.81
C THR A 55 5.91 19.27 -3.33
N MET A 56 5.36 20.03 -4.28
CA MET A 56 4.07 19.70 -4.89
C MET A 56 4.15 18.44 -5.76
N GLU A 57 5.22 18.27 -6.54
CA GLU A 57 5.47 17.06 -7.32
C GLU A 57 5.65 15.82 -6.42
N LYS A 58 6.37 15.95 -5.30
CA LYS A 58 6.52 14.88 -4.30
C LYS A 58 5.18 14.53 -3.66
N ALA A 59 4.38 15.53 -3.30
CA ALA A 59 3.06 15.32 -2.71
C ALA A 59 2.10 14.60 -3.68
N VAL A 60 2.13 14.96 -4.97
CA VAL A 60 1.32 14.29 -6.00
C VAL A 60 1.75 12.84 -6.15
N LYS A 61 3.04 12.56 -6.30
CA LYS A 61 3.56 11.18 -6.39
C LYS A 61 3.19 10.35 -5.17
N GLN A 62 3.34 10.90 -3.98
CA GLN A 62 2.99 10.21 -2.74
C GLN A 62 1.49 9.93 -2.64
N SER A 63 0.65 10.82 -3.14
CA SER A 63 -0.79 10.62 -3.25
C SER A 63 -1.15 9.51 -4.24
N GLU A 64 -0.50 9.46 -5.41
CA GLU A 64 -0.69 8.41 -6.41
C GLU A 64 -0.26 7.04 -5.88
N GLU A 65 0.88 6.96 -5.20
CA GLU A 65 1.37 5.73 -4.56
C GLU A 65 0.39 5.23 -3.48
N MET A 66 -0.10 6.13 -2.63
CA MET A 66 -1.10 5.82 -1.61
C MET A 66 -2.41 5.31 -2.24
N MET A 67 -2.87 5.94 -3.30
CA MET A 67 -4.09 5.55 -4.02
C MET A 67 -3.94 4.17 -4.66
N SER A 68 -2.82 3.92 -5.34
CA SER A 68 -2.48 2.62 -5.91
C SER A 68 -2.36 1.53 -4.83
N PHE A 69 -1.77 1.85 -3.69
CA PHE A 69 -1.67 0.95 -2.56
C PHE A 69 -3.06 0.57 -2.02
N THR A 70 -3.94 1.55 -1.85
CA THR A 70 -5.32 1.34 -1.37
C THR A 70 -6.14 0.48 -2.35
N GLN A 71 -6.05 0.77 -3.65
CA GLN A 71 -6.71 -0.04 -4.69
C GLN A 71 -6.22 -1.49 -4.67
N GLY A 72 -4.91 -1.70 -4.57
CA GLY A 72 -4.34 -3.04 -4.48
C GLY A 72 -4.75 -3.80 -3.21
N ASN A 73 -4.97 -3.11 -2.09
CA ASN A 73 -5.50 -3.72 -0.87
C ASN A 73 -6.95 -4.18 -1.05
N MET A 74 -7.79 -3.35 -1.69
CA MET A 74 -9.16 -3.73 -2.03
C MET A 74 -9.21 -4.93 -2.97
N GLU A 75 -8.36 -4.96 -3.99
CA GLU A 75 -8.26 -6.09 -4.92
C GLU A 75 -7.85 -7.38 -4.20
N ALA A 76 -6.86 -7.31 -3.30
CA ALA A 76 -6.42 -8.45 -2.51
C ALA A 76 -7.53 -8.96 -1.59
N LEU A 77 -8.30 -8.07 -0.96
CA LEU A 77 -9.44 -8.43 -0.12
C LEU A 77 -10.55 -9.10 -0.93
N MET A 78 -10.86 -8.56 -2.12
CA MET A 78 -11.84 -9.17 -3.02
C MET A 78 -11.40 -10.56 -3.48
N LYS A 79 -10.13 -10.73 -3.86
CA LYS A 79 -9.57 -12.04 -4.22
C LYS A 79 -9.64 -13.02 -3.07
N ALA A 80 -9.25 -12.63 -1.87
CA ALA A 80 -9.34 -13.46 -0.67
C ALA A 80 -10.79 -13.91 -0.41
N SER A 81 -11.75 -12.99 -0.52
CA SER A 81 -13.18 -13.29 -0.34
C SER A 81 -13.71 -14.25 -1.40
N GLN A 82 -13.32 -14.08 -2.66
CA GLN A 82 -13.73 -14.98 -3.75
C GLN A 82 -13.14 -16.38 -3.57
N ILE A 83 -11.87 -16.49 -3.19
CA ILE A 83 -11.21 -17.77 -2.90
C ILE A 83 -11.92 -18.47 -1.75
N TYR A 84 -12.21 -17.73 -0.67
CA TYR A 84 -12.92 -18.27 0.48
C TYR A 84 -14.32 -18.78 0.11
N ALA A 85 -15.10 -17.99 -0.64
CA ALA A 85 -16.44 -18.36 -1.06
C ALA A 85 -16.45 -19.60 -1.96
N ALA A 86 -15.54 -19.65 -2.94
CA ALA A 86 -15.39 -20.80 -3.84
C ALA A 86 -14.95 -22.05 -3.09
N GLY A 87 -13.95 -21.94 -2.23
CA GLY A 87 -13.45 -23.08 -1.44
C GLY A 87 -14.48 -23.59 -0.43
N PHE A 88 -15.24 -22.71 0.20
CA PHE A 88 -16.34 -23.09 1.07
C PHE A 88 -17.44 -23.84 0.31
N GLN A 89 -17.76 -23.36 -0.90
CA GLN A 89 -18.71 -24.07 -1.77
C GLN A 89 -18.22 -25.48 -2.14
N ASP A 90 -16.94 -25.64 -2.45
CA ASP A 90 -16.37 -26.93 -2.82
C ASP A 90 -16.32 -27.89 -1.62
N ILE A 91 -15.98 -27.41 -0.43
CA ILE A 91 -16.07 -28.18 0.82
C ILE A 91 -17.52 -28.62 1.08
N SER A 92 -18.49 -27.73 0.90
CA SER A 92 -19.91 -28.03 1.08
C SER A 92 -20.41 -29.09 0.08
N LYS A 93 -20.00 -29.01 -1.19
CA LYS A 93 -20.31 -30.03 -2.20
C LYS A 93 -19.69 -31.38 -1.84
N HIS A 94 -18.43 -31.38 -1.39
CA HIS A 94 -17.74 -32.59 -0.97
C HIS A 94 -18.44 -33.25 0.21
N LEU A 95 -18.84 -32.47 1.22
CA LEU A 95 -19.57 -32.95 2.38
C LEU A 95 -20.96 -33.54 1.97
N ALA A 96 -21.68 -32.88 1.08
CA ALA A 96 -22.94 -33.38 0.57
C ALA A 96 -22.78 -34.71 -0.20
N ALA A 97 -21.74 -34.82 -1.04
CA ALA A 97 -21.42 -36.04 -1.78
C ALA A 97 -21.02 -37.20 -0.84
N SER A 98 -20.20 -36.90 0.19
CA SER A 98 -19.80 -37.87 1.20
C SER A 98 -20.98 -38.36 2.01
N SER A 99 -21.90 -37.47 2.42
CA SER A 99 -23.14 -37.83 3.10
C SER A 99 -24.03 -38.72 2.26
N LYS A 100 -24.17 -38.42 0.97
CA LYS A 100 -24.93 -39.26 0.04
C LYS A 100 -24.31 -40.64 -0.12
N ALA A 101 -22.99 -40.73 -0.31
CA ALA A 101 -22.27 -41.99 -0.40
C ALA A 101 -22.43 -42.83 0.87
N THR A 102 -22.37 -42.25 2.07
CA THR A 102 -22.59 -42.93 3.35
C THR A 102 -24.00 -43.47 3.44
N MET A 103 -24.99 -42.74 2.99
CA MET A 103 -26.39 -43.18 2.94
C MET A 103 -26.58 -44.38 1.97
N GLU A 104 -25.98 -44.34 0.79
CA GLU A 104 -25.99 -45.41 -0.19
C GLU A 104 -25.30 -46.68 0.36
N ASP A 105 -24.15 -46.55 1.03
CA ASP A 105 -23.46 -47.64 1.67
C ASP A 105 -24.32 -48.31 2.77
N THR A 106 -24.98 -47.47 3.59
CA THR A 106 -25.87 -47.94 4.65
C THR A 106 -27.08 -48.70 4.07
N MET A 107 -27.66 -48.21 2.98
CA MET A 107 -28.75 -48.91 2.28
C MET A 107 -28.26 -50.23 1.69
N ALA A 108 -27.09 -50.26 1.06
CA ALA A 108 -26.49 -51.45 0.48
C ALA A 108 -26.20 -52.51 1.58
N PHE A 109 -25.65 -52.08 2.73
CA PHE A 109 -25.42 -52.90 3.89
C PHE A 109 -26.71 -53.51 4.43
N THR A 110 -27.75 -52.70 4.61
CA THR A 110 -29.08 -53.17 5.08
C THR A 110 -29.67 -54.20 4.12
N LYS A 111 -29.57 -53.95 2.83
CA LYS A 111 -30.04 -54.92 1.79
C LYS A 111 -29.24 -56.22 1.85
N SER A 112 -27.93 -56.16 2.00
CA SER A 112 -27.07 -57.33 2.15
C SER A 112 -27.39 -58.15 3.40
N LEU A 113 -27.63 -57.44 4.52
CA LEU A 113 -27.99 -58.08 5.81
C LEU A 113 -29.33 -58.84 5.73
N MET A 114 -30.29 -58.35 4.95
CA MET A 114 -31.56 -59.05 4.74
C MET A 114 -31.39 -60.34 3.93
N GLY A 115 -30.32 -60.50 3.15
CA GLY A 115 -30.04 -61.66 2.32
C GLY A 115 -29.18 -62.74 2.98
N VAL A 116 -28.65 -62.48 4.18
CA VAL A 116 -27.76 -63.46 4.88
C VAL A 116 -28.51 -64.69 5.32
N LYS A 117 -27.86 -65.83 5.23
CA LYS A 117 -28.45 -67.14 5.55
C LYS A 117 -27.92 -67.73 6.88
N SER A 118 -26.92 -67.12 7.47
CA SER A 118 -26.34 -67.61 8.72
C SER A 118 -25.91 -66.47 9.63
N VAL A 119 -25.88 -66.70 10.95
CA VAL A 119 -25.39 -65.78 11.97
C VAL A 119 -23.94 -65.45 11.73
N LYS A 120 -23.11 -66.37 11.29
CA LYS A 120 -21.71 -66.18 10.97
C LYS A 120 -21.56 -65.16 9.83
N GLU A 121 -22.31 -65.32 8.74
CA GLU A 121 -22.28 -64.38 7.62
C GLU A 121 -22.76 -63.00 8.00
N ALA A 122 -23.79 -62.87 8.85
CA ALA A 122 -24.25 -61.61 9.38
C ALA A 122 -23.14 -60.88 10.21
N LEU A 123 -22.42 -61.63 11.02
CA LEU A 123 -21.34 -61.08 11.84
C LEU A 123 -20.15 -60.64 11.01
N GLU A 124 -19.76 -61.40 9.97
CA GLU A 124 -18.69 -61.02 9.04
C GLU A 124 -19.06 -59.75 8.26
N LEU A 125 -20.28 -59.66 7.77
CA LEU A 125 -20.80 -58.49 7.06
C LEU A 125 -20.81 -57.26 7.94
N GLN A 126 -21.28 -57.40 9.19
CA GLN A 126 -21.32 -56.29 10.16
C GLN A 126 -19.91 -55.81 10.55
N THR A 127 -18.98 -56.74 10.76
CA THR A 127 -17.59 -56.40 11.09
C THR A 127 -16.90 -55.71 9.91
N GLY A 128 -17.11 -56.20 8.69
CA GLY A 128 -16.59 -55.58 7.46
C GLY A 128 -17.12 -54.16 7.24
N PHE A 129 -18.45 -54.01 7.41
CA PHE A 129 -19.08 -52.67 7.28
C PHE A 129 -18.55 -51.69 8.33
N ALA A 130 -18.44 -52.12 9.60
CA ALA A 130 -17.91 -51.27 10.66
C ALA A 130 -16.47 -50.80 10.35
N LYS A 131 -15.59 -51.73 9.94
CA LYS A 131 -14.22 -51.44 9.55
C LYS A 131 -14.16 -50.41 8.39
N THR A 132 -14.88 -50.70 7.32
CA THR A 132 -14.93 -49.80 6.14
C THR A 132 -15.51 -48.44 6.50
N SER A 133 -16.52 -48.37 7.36
CA SER A 133 -17.12 -47.10 7.80
C SER A 133 -16.12 -46.27 8.60
N ILE A 134 -15.36 -46.89 9.51
CA ILE A 134 -14.30 -46.17 10.26
C ILE A 134 -13.21 -45.68 9.33
N GLU A 135 -12.73 -46.49 8.39
CA GLU A 135 -11.72 -46.07 7.40
C GLU A 135 -12.21 -44.90 6.53
N LYS A 136 -13.48 -44.95 6.11
CA LYS A 136 -14.09 -43.82 5.36
C LYS A 136 -14.17 -42.55 6.19
N VAL A 137 -14.63 -42.62 7.44
CA VAL A 137 -14.70 -41.45 8.33
C VAL A 137 -13.32 -40.81 8.54
N VAL A 138 -12.28 -41.62 8.78
CA VAL A 138 -10.91 -41.12 8.94
C VAL A 138 -10.41 -40.48 7.64
N THR A 139 -10.63 -41.15 6.50
CA THR A 139 -10.18 -40.66 5.19
C THR A 139 -10.87 -39.35 4.82
N GLU A 140 -12.19 -39.26 4.99
CA GLU A 140 -12.97 -38.08 4.71
C GLU A 140 -12.63 -36.92 5.68
N GLY A 141 -12.41 -37.23 6.95
CA GLY A 141 -11.94 -36.27 7.95
C GLY A 141 -10.59 -35.66 7.58
N ASN A 142 -9.64 -36.46 7.15
CA ASN A 142 -8.33 -35.98 6.68
C ASN A 142 -8.47 -35.10 5.44
N LYS A 143 -9.26 -35.51 4.43
CA LYS A 143 -9.52 -34.72 3.21
C LYS A 143 -10.15 -33.38 3.55
N LEU A 144 -11.11 -33.35 4.47
CA LEU A 144 -11.78 -32.13 4.90
C LEU A 144 -10.80 -31.19 5.61
N THR A 145 -9.94 -31.72 6.48
CA THR A 145 -8.88 -30.96 7.16
C THR A 145 -7.91 -30.38 6.15
N ASP A 146 -7.40 -31.17 5.23
CA ASP A 146 -6.49 -30.71 4.17
C ASP A 146 -7.12 -29.63 3.28
N ALA A 147 -8.38 -29.83 2.91
CA ALA A 147 -9.12 -28.83 2.12
C ALA A 147 -9.29 -27.51 2.86
N THR A 148 -9.57 -27.57 4.17
CA THR A 148 -9.74 -26.38 5.00
C THR A 148 -8.42 -25.64 5.19
N VAL A 149 -7.32 -26.35 5.44
CA VAL A 149 -5.98 -25.76 5.57
C VAL A 149 -5.56 -25.09 4.25
N LYS A 150 -5.69 -25.78 3.12
CA LYS A 150 -5.38 -25.22 1.80
C LYS A 150 -6.23 -24.00 1.48
N LEU A 151 -7.51 -24.04 1.82
CA LEU A 151 -8.38 -22.88 1.63
C LEU A 151 -7.92 -21.68 2.44
N ALA A 152 -7.56 -21.89 3.71
CA ALA A 152 -7.04 -20.82 4.57
C ALA A 152 -5.75 -20.24 4.02
N GLU A 153 -4.79 -21.06 3.60
CA GLU A 153 -3.53 -20.63 3.00
C GLU A 153 -3.77 -19.82 1.71
N GLN A 154 -4.63 -20.32 0.82
CA GLN A 154 -4.93 -19.63 -0.44
C GLN A 154 -5.68 -18.31 -0.24
N ALA A 155 -6.60 -18.24 0.72
CA ALA A 155 -7.34 -17.02 1.02
C ALA A 155 -6.46 -15.95 1.69
N ILE A 156 -5.45 -16.37 2.49
CA ILE A 156 -4.53 -15.45 3.17
C ILE A 156 -3.41 -14.98 2.24
N ALA A 157 -3.01 -15.78 1.24
CA ALA A 157 -1.89 -15.46 0.35
C ALA A 157 -1.95 -14.05 -0.28
N PRO A 158 -3.07 -13.59 -0.87
CA PRO A 158 -3.14 -12.24 -1.44
C PRO A 158 -3.01 -11.14 -0.38
N LEU A 159 -3.44 -11.38 0.85
CA LEU A 159 -3.32 -10.43 1.96
C LEU A 159 -1.88 -10.37 2.48
N THR A 160 -1.21 -11.51 2.62
CA THR A 160 0.20 -11.59 3.03
C THR A 160 1.11 -10.87 2.02
N ALA A 161 0.86 -11.04 0.73
CA ALA A 161 1.59 -10.33 -0.32
C ALA A 161 1.46 -8.80 -0.18
N ARG A 162 0.31 -8.30 0.24
CA ARG A 162 0.08 -6.87 0.49
C ARG A 162 0.78 -6.36 1.74
N VAL A 163 0.83 -7.16 2.81
CA VAL A 163 1.59 -6.84 4.02
C VAL A 163 3.09 -6.73 3.70
N SER A 164 3.64 -7.67 2.95
CA SER A 164 5.04 -7.63 2.52
C SER A 164 5.34 -6.39 1.68
N LEU A 165 4.46 -6.03 0.75
CA LEU A 165 4.58 -4.81 -0.05
C LEU A 165 4.50 -3.54 0.81
N ALA A 166 3.63 -3.51 1.82
CA ALA A 166 3.54 -2.40 2.75
C ALA A 166 4.84 -2.19 3.52
N VAL A 167 5.42 -3.26 4.04
CA VAL A 167 6.72 -3.22 4.73
C VAL A 167 7.84 -2.76 3.79
N GLU A 168 7.83 -3.20 2.54
CA GLU A 168 8.82 -2.79 1.55
C GLU A 168 8.68 -1.31 1.14
N THR A 169 7.46 -0.84 0.97
CA THR A 169 7.17 0.54 0.53
C THR A 169 7.39 1.55 1.65
N PHE A 170 6.92 1.25 2.86
CA PHE A 170 6.94 2.18 3.99
C PHE A 170 8.08 1.92 4.99
N GLY A 171 8.67 0.71 5.00
CA GLY A 171 9.77 0.35 5.90
C GLY A 171 11.14 0.90 5.48
N LYS A 172 11.30 1.38 4.24
CA LYS A 172 12.54 1.99 3.72
C LYS A 172 12.62 3.51 3.97
N THR A 173 11.66 4.09 4.69
CA THR A 173 11.58 5.54 4.91
C THR A 173 12.31 6.00 6.20
N HIS A 174 13.36 5.26 6.62
CA HIS A 174 14.25 5.68 7.72
C HIS A 174 15.70 5.67 7.26
#